data_40933d4ac6b34d6927cb13ce9159a835
#
_entry.id   40933d4ac6b34d6927cb13ce9159a835
#
_cell.length_a   1.000
_cell.length_b   1.000
_cell.length_c   1.000
_cell.angle_alpha   90.00
_cell.angle_beta   90.00
_cell.angle_gamma   90.00
#
_symmetry.space_group_name_H-M   'P 1'
#
loop_
_entity.id
_entity.type
_entity.pdbx_description
1 polymer ?
#
loop_
_entity_poly.entity_id
_entity_poly.type
_entity_poly.pdbx_seq_one_letter_code
_entity_poly.pdbx_strand_id
1 'polypeptide(L)'
;PRAGPQDLLSADGYLFTTPENLATMAGLMKDFFDRCYYPVLGRIEGRPYAVMVCAGSDGSGAVRQIERICTGWRLKSVAPALIVNTHAQTPEAILAPKQIPPEDLQRCRELGEALASGLALGVY
;
A
#
# COMPACT_ATOMS: atom_id res chain seq x y z
N PRO A 1 -7.50 4.42 11.65
CA PRO A 1 -7.25 5.31 12.80
C PRO A 1 -6.62 4.61 14.00
N ARG A 2 -6.84 3.29 14.15
CA ARG A 2 -6.29 2.54 15.29
C ARG A 2 -4.88 2.04 15.07
N ALA A 3 -4.48 1.82 13.82
CA ALA A 3 -3.14 1.36 13.51
C ALA A 3 -2.12 2.43 13.91
N GLY A 4 -0.97 1.98 14.37
CA GLY A 4 0.08 2.89 14.84
C GLY A 4 1.46 2.25 14.82
N PRO A 5 2.44 2.91 15.44
CA PRO A 5 3.84 2.48 15.39
C PRO A 5 4.06 1.04 15.83
N GLN A 6 3.32 0.56 16.84
CA GLN A 6 3.49 -0.79 17.33
C GLN A 6 3.16 -1.85 16.28
N ASP A 7 2.20 -1.56 15.40
CA ASP A 7 1.86 -2.48 14.31
C ASP A 7 3.03 -2.64 13.34
N LEU A 8 3.75 -1.55 13.05
CA LEU A 8 4.95 -1.61 12.22
C LEU A 8 6.09 -2.31 12.92
N LEU A 9 6.29 -2.03 14.19
CA LEU A 9 7.42 -2.61 14.96
C LEU A 9 7.27 -4.11 15.15
N SER A 10 6.05 -4.61 15.30
CA SER A 10 5.80 -6.03 15.56
C SER A 10 5.67 -6.89 14.30
N ALA A 11 5.43 -6.31 13.13
CA ALA A 11 5.30 -7.06 11.88
C ALA A 11 6.66 -7.23 11.19
N ASP A 12 6.83 -8.34 10.48
CA ASP A 12 8.07 -8.63 9.75
C ASP A 12 8.07 -8.06 8.32
N GLY A 13 6.91 -7.66 7.82
CA GLY A 13 6.75 -7.07 6.50
C GLY A 13 5.40 -6.37 6.39
N TYR A 14 5.22 -5.62 5.30
CA TYR A 14 4.08 -4.73 5.17
C TYR A 14 3.45 -4.80 3.79
N LEU A 15 2.12 -4.73 3.75
CA LEU A 15 1.37 -4.52 2.54
C LEU A 15 0.57 -3.22 2.72
N PHE A 16 1.05 -2.15 2.11
CA PHE A 16 0.38 -0.86 2.19
C PHE A 16 -0.68 -0.76 1.09
N THR A 17 -1.91 -0.52 1.49
CA THR A 17 -3.05 -0.47 0.58
C THR A 17 -3.84 0.80 0.80
N THR A 18 -4.09 1.55 -0.28
CA THR A 18 -4.81 2.82 -0.22
C THR A 18 -5.56 3.07 -1.52
N PRO A 19 -6.70 3.77 -1.48
CA PRO A 19 -7.21 4.38 -2.71
C PRO A 19 -6.34 5.58 -3.08
N GLU A 20 -6.33 5.94 -4.37
CA GLU A 20 -5.80 7.22 -4.80
C GLU A 20 -6.92 8.24 -4.82
N ASN A 21 -6.82 9.27 -4.01
CA ASN A 21 -7.74 10.39 -3.97
C ASN A 21 -6.97 11.66 -4.32
N LEU A 22 -7.44 12.41 -5.30
CA LEU A 22 -6.82 13.68 -5.67
C LEU A 22 -5.32 13.52 -5.97
N ALA A 23 -4.98 12.50 -6.74
CA ALA A 23 -3.61 12.18 -7.19
C ALA A 23 -2.64 11.78 -6.07
N THR A 24 -3.14 11.46 -4.88
CA THR A 24 -2.30 11.12 -3.72
C THR A 24 -2.94 9.97 -2.93
N MET A 25 -2.23 9.45 -1.95
CA MET A 25 -2.80 8.46 -1.03
C MET A 25 -3.93 9.06 -0.21
N ALA A 26 -4.83 8.22 0.32
CA ALA A 26 -5.88 8.68 1.21
C ALA A 26 -5.29 9.40 2.43
N GLY A 27 -5.98 10.45 2.91
CA GLY A 27 -5.50 11.25 4.03
C GLY A 27 -5.25 10.44 5.30
N LEU A 28 -6.07 9.41 5.57
CA LEU A 28 -5.86 8.52 6.71
C LEU A 28 -4.58 7.70 6.58
N MET A 29 -4.19 7.32 5.36
CA MET A 29 -2.92 6.62 5.14
C MET A 29 -1.75 7.55 5.42
N LYS A 30 -1.82 8.81 4.96
CA LYS A 30 -0.76 9.79 5.24
C LYS A 30 -0.68 10.09 6.73
N ASP A 31 -1.81 10.22 7.39
CA ASP A 31 -1.87 10.40 8.84
C ASP A 31 -1.17 9.24 9.57
N PHE A 32 -1.40 8.00 9.13
CA PHE A 32 -0.70 6.84 9.67
C PHE A 32 0.82 6.97 9.53
N PHE A 33 1.29 7.31 8.34
CA PHE A 33 2.72 7.49 8.12
C PHE A 33 3.30 8.61 8.99
N ASP A 34 2.59 9.72 9.10
CA ASP A 34 3.04 10.85 9.93
C ASP A 34 3.14 10.47 11.42
N ARG A 35 2.14 9.77 11.94
CA ARG A 35 2.13 9.34 13.35
C ARG A 35 3.20 8.31 13.65
N CYS A 36 3.56 7.49 12.67
CA CYS A 36 4.55 6.43 12.85
C CYS A 36 5.98 6.91 12.60
N TYR A 37 6.18 8.04 11.96
CA TYR A 37 7.47 8.48 11.45
C TYR A 37 8.58 8.41 12.51
N TYR A 38 8.49 9.22 13.53
CA TYR A 38 9.54 9.26 14.55
C TYR A 38 9.65 7.95 15.36
N PRO A 39 8.53 7.35 15.79
CA PRO A 39 8.62 6.12 16.58
C PRO A 39 9.29 4.94 15.89
N VAL A 40 9.21 4.83 14.56
CA VAL A 40 9.79 3.68 13.84
C VAL A 40 11.12 4.01 13.16
N LEU A 41 11.52 5.26 13.14
CA LEU A 41 12.72 5.69 12.41
C LEU A 41 13.97 4.97 12.95
N GLY A 42 14.68 4.31 12.04
CA GLY A 42 15.87 3.54 12.38
C GLY A 42 15.60 2.20 13.05
N ARG A 43 14.35 1.72 13.06
CA ARG A 43 13.95 0.50 13.78
C ARG A 43 13.36 -0.60 12.90
N ILE A 44 13.02 -0.31 11.65
CA ILE A 44 12.36 -1.27 10.74
C ILE A 44 13.14 -1.45 9.43
N GLU A 45 14.38 -1.02 9.37
CA GLU A 45 15.20 -1.05 8.17
C GLU A 45 15.32 -2.47 7.60
N GLY A 46 15.23 -2.58 6.27
CA GLY A 46 15.35 -3.84 5.56
C GLY A 46 14.09 -4.70 5.53
N ARG A 47 13.04 -4.34 6.27
CA ARG A 47 11.80 -5.13 6.25
C ARG A 47 11.13 -5.02 4.89
N PRO A 48 10.59 -6.13 4.37
CA PRO A 48 9.98 -6.14 3.05
C PRO A 48 8.62 -5.46 3.03
N TYR A 49 8.31 -4.82 1.89
CA TYR A 49 6.98 -4.26 1.68
C TYR A 49 6.52 -4.39 0.24
N ALA A 50 5.22 -4.31 0.04
CA ALA A 50 4.58 -4.18 -1.25
C ALA A 50 3.45 -3.16 -1.16
N VAL A 51 2.97 -2.69 -2.31
CA VAL A 51 1.95 -1.62 -2.39
C VAL A 51 0.82 -2.04 -3.29
N MET A 52 -0.42 -1.83 -2.85
CA MET A 52 -1.62 -1.91 -3.70
C MET A 52 -2.36 -0.59 -3.67
N VAL A 53 -2.76 -0.10 -4.84
CA VAL A 53 -3.52 1.14 -4.96
C VAL A 53 -4.75 0.90 -5.82
N CYS A 54 -5.91 1.39 -5.38
CA CYS A 54 -7.12 1.42 -6.19
C CYS A 54 -7.37 2.86 -6.63
N ALA A 55 -7.50 3.06 -7.93
CA ALA A 55 -7.64 4.40 -8.50
C ALA A 55 -8.76 4.46 -9.52
N GLY A 56 -9.31 5.66 -9.72
CA GLY A 56 -10.33 5.91 -10.73
C GLY A 56 -9.75 6.22 -12.11
N SER A 57 -8.50 6.65 -12.18
CA SER A 57 -7.88 7.01 -13.47
C SER A 57 -6.42 6.63 -13.59
N ASP A 58 -5.59 6.83 -12.55
CA ASP A 58 -4.14 6.63 -12.66
C ASP A 58 -3.60 5.72 -11.55
N GLY A 59 -3.43 6.20 -10.34
CA GLY A 59 -2.85 5.46 -9.22
C GLY A 59 -1.36 5.70 -9.02
N SER A 60 -0.65 6.19 -10.02
CA SER A 60 0.81 6.35 -9.94
C SER A 60 1.26 7.40 -8.91
N GLY A 61 0.43 8.41 -8.66
CA GLY A 61 0.74 9.44 -7.66
C GLY A 61 0.80 8.86 -6.25
N ALA A 62 -0.19 8.07 -5.88
CA ALA A 62 -0.23 7.41 -4.57
C ALA A 62 0.92 6.40 -4.43
N VAL A 63 1.17 5.60 -5.47
CA VAL A 63 2.28 4.63 -5.48
C VAL A 63 3.61 5.35 -5.22
N ARG A 64 3.87 6.40 -5.98
CA ARG A 64 5.14 7.14 -5.89
C ARG A 64 5.38 7.70 -4.49
N GLN A 65 4.34 8.25 -3.87
CA GLN A 65 4.45 8.80 -2.53
C GLN A 65 4.74 7.74 -1.48
N ILE A 66 4.03 6.62 -1.52
CA ILE A 66 4.26 5.52 -0.58
C ILE A 66 5.67 4.96 -0.75
N GLU A 67 6.09 4.72 -1.98
CA GLU A 67 7.43 4.20 -2.25
C GLU A 67 8.53 5.15 -1.76
N ARG A 68 8.32 6.45 -1.90
CA ARG A 68 9.28 7.44 -1.40
C ARG A 68 9.37 7.41 0.12
N ILE A 69 8.24 7.30 0.81
CA ILE A 69 8.23 7.17 2.27
C ILE A 69 8.95 5.89 2.70
N CYS A 70 8.64 4.76 2.06
CA CYS A 70 9.26 3.47 2.36
C CYS A 70 10.77 3.49 2.11
N THR A 71 11.21 4.19 1.06
CA THR A 71 12.64 4.39 0.79
C THR A 71 13.29 5.18 1.94
N GLY A 72 12.62 6.23 2.43
CA GLY A 72 13.11 6.99 3.58
C GLY A 72 13.23 6.15 4.85
N TRP A 73 12.34 5.18 5.02
CA TRP A 73 12.38 4.24 6.14
C TRP A 73 13.34 3.07 5.91
N ARG A 74 14.01 3.02 4.76
CA ARG A 74 14.93 1.94 4.38
C ARG A 74 14.25 0.58 4.29
N LEU A 75 12.98 0.55 3.92
CA LEU A 75 12.28 -0.71 3.66
C LEU A 75 12.69 -1.28 2.31
N LYS A 76 12.49 -2.58 2.13
CA LYS A 76 12.87 -3.29 0.92
C LYS A 76 11.63 -3.60 0.07
N SER A 77 11.54 -3.02 -1.12
CA SER A 77 10.48 -3.35 -2.08
C SER A 77 10.68 -4.76 -2.61
N VAL A 78 9.68 -5.62 -2.50
CA VAL A 78 9.78 -7.03 -2.89
C VAL A 78 8.83 -7.42 -4.03
N ALA A 79 8.04 -6.47 -4.54
CA ALA A 79 7.16 -6.69 -5.67
C ALA A 79 6.86 -5.37 -6.36
N PRO A 80 6.56 -5.37 -7.68
CA PRO A 80 6.05 -4.19 -8.34
C PRO A 80 4.73 -3.75 -7.70
N ALA A 81 4.49 -2.44 -7.65
CA ALA A 81 3.24 -1.92 -7.13
C ALA A 81 2.06 -2.41 -7.99
N LEU A 82 0.98 -2.80 -7.34
CA LEU A 82 -0.24 -3.24 -8.01
C LEU A 82 -1.25 -2.09 -8.02
N ILE A 83 -1.68 -1.68 -9.21
CA ILE A 83 -2.72 -0.67 -9.36
C ILE A 83 -3.96 -1.33 -9.94
N VAL A 84 -5.09 -1.16 -9.24
CA VAL A 84 -6.41 -1.54 -9.75
C VAL A 84 -7.11 -0.25 -10.19
N ASN A 85 -7.34 -0.12 -11.50
CA ASN A 85 -7.97 1.06 -12.07
C ASN A 85 -9.45 0.78 -12.35
N THR A 86 -10.35 1.56 -11.77
CA THR A 86 -11.79 1.40 -11.95
C THR A 86 -12.34 2.21 -13.12
N HIS A 87 -11.52 3.06 -13.73
CA HIS A 87 -11.90 3.93 -14.85
C HIS A 87 -13.12 4.79 -14.55
N ALA A 88 -13.27 5.25 -13.31
CA ALA A 88 -14.39 6.09 -12.88
C ALA A 88 -14.07 7.55 -13.20
N GLN A 89 -14.57 8.04 -14.35
CA GLN A 89 -14.22 9.36 -14.90
C GLN A 89 -15.35 10.38 -14.79
N THR A 90 -16.56 9.97 -14.43
CA THR A 90 -17.71 10.86 -14.28
C THR A 90 -18.12 10.95 -12.82
N PRO A 91 -18.80 12.04 -12.38
CA PRO A 91 -19.27 12.13 -11.00
C PRO A 91 -20.13 10.92 -10.60
N GLU A 92 -20.99 10.45 -11.47
CA GLU A 92 -21.84 9.29 -11.21
C GLU A 92 -21.00 8.03 -10.97
N ALA A 93 -20.03 7.77 -11.84
CA ALA A 93 -19.16 6.61 -11.71
C ALA A 93 -18.26 6.70 -10.47
N ILE A 94 -17.77 7.91 -10.16
CA ILE A 94 -16.93 8.15 -8.98
C ILE A 94 -17.71 7.88 -7.70
N LEU A 95 -18.95 8.30 -7.63
CA LEU A 95 -19.78 8.15 -6.43
C LEU A 95 -20.44 6.78 -6.32
N ALA A 96 -20.56 6.04 -7.43
CA ALA A 96 -21.21 4.74 -7.44
C ALA A 96 -20.36 3.68 -6.69
N PRO A 97 -21.00 2.68 -6.09
CA PRO A 97 -20.28 1.52 -5.58
C PRO A 97 -19.48 0.86 -6.71
N LYS A 98 -18.26 0.44 -6.40
CA LYS A 98 -17.37 -0.18 -7.39
C LYS A 98 -17.47 -1.70 -7.31
N GLN A 99 -17.39 -2.33 -8.46
CA GLN A 99 -17.21 -3.78 -8.53
C GLN A 99 -15.85 -4.05 -9.16
N ILE A 100 -14.97 -4.66 -8.39
CA ILE A 100 -13.62 -4.99 -8.85
C ILE A 100 -13.69 -6.28 -9.65
N PRO A 101 -13.18 -6.29 -10.91
CA PRO A 101 -13.19 -7.51 -11.72
C PRO A 101 -12.51 -8.68 -11.02
N PRO A 102 -12.99 -9.93 -11.21
CA PRO A 102 -12.39 -11.10 -10.58
C PRO A 102 -10.89 -11.26 -10.83
N GLU A 103 -10.41 -10.91 -12.02
CA GLU A 103 -8.99 -10.99 -12.36
C GLU A 103 -8.15 -10.01 -11.52
N ASP A 104 -8.67 -8.83 -11.22
CA ASP A 104 -7.98 -7.86 -10.35
C ASP A 104 -7.99 -8.32 -8.90
N LEU A 105 -9.10 -8.89 -8.43
CA LEU A 105 -9.16 -9.49 -7.11
C LEU A 105 -8.15 -10.62 -6.97
N GLN A 106 -8.00 -11.43 -8.02
CA GLN A 106 -7.02 -12.53 -8.03
C GLN A 106 -5.59 -12.00 -7.95
N ARG A 107 -5.27 -10.93 -8.69
CA ARG A 107 -3.96 -10.28 -8.61
C ARG A 107 -3.67 -9.78 -7.20
N CYS A 108 -4.66 -9.21 -6.54
CA CYS A 108 -4.51 -8.75 -5.15
C CYS A 108 -4.23 -9.92 -4.20
N ARG A 109 -4.96 -11.04 -4.35
CA ARG A 109 -4.72 -12.24 -3.54
C ARG A 109 -3.33 -12.81 -3.76
N GLU A 110 -2.91 -12.89 -5.02
CA GLU A 110 -1.59 -13.42 -5.37
C GLU A 110 -0.47 -12.59 -4.76
N LEU A 111 -0.60 -11.26 -4.78
CA LEU A 111 0.39 -10.38 -4.16
C LEU A 111 0.47 -10.62 -2.65
N GLY A 112 -0.67 -10.67 -1.97
CA GLY A 112 -0.72 -10.93 -0.54
C GLY A 112 -0.15 -12.30 -0.17
N GLU A 113 -0.52 -13.33 -0.93
CA GLU A 113 -0.02 -14.69 -0.71
C GLU A 113 1.49 -14.79 -0.94
N ALA A 114 2.00 -14.14 -2.00
CA ALA A 114 3.42 -14.14 -2.29
C ALA A 114 4.22 -13.46 -1.18
N LEU A 115 3.73 -12.32 -0.70
CA LEU A 115 4.39 -11.61 0.40
C LEU A 115 4.39 -12.45 1.68
N ALA A 116 3.25 -13.02 2.04
CA ALA A 116 3.12 -13.85 3.24
C ALA A 116 4.00 -15.09 3.16
N SER A 117 4.01 -15.77 2.00
CA SER A 117 4.84 -16.97 1.78
C SER A 117 6.33 -16.62 1.84
N GLY A 118 6.73 -15.52 1.23
CA GLY A 118 8.12 -15.07 1.25
C GLY A 118 8.59 -14.75 2.66
N LEU A 119 7.75 -14.13 3.48
CA LEU A 119 8.05 -13.87 4.87
C LEU A 119 8.17 -15.17 5.68
N ALA A 120 7.24 -16.11 5.48
CA ALA A 120 7.26 -17.41 6.18
C ALA A 120 8.50 -18.22 5.83
N LEU A 121 8.94 -18.16 4.57
CA LEU A 121 10.11 -18.89 4.07
C LEU A 121 11.44 -18.15 4.34
N GLY A 122 11.39 -16.91 4.75
CA GLY A 122 12.59 -16.11 5.03
C GLY A 122 13.40 -15.75 3.79
N VAL A 123 12.73 -15.54 2.64
CA VAL A 123 13.43 -15.26 1.36
C VAL A 123 13.70 -13.77 1.13
N TYR A 124 13.20 -12.90 1.98
CA TYR A 124 13.41 -11.46 1.86
C TYR A 124 14.52 -10.93 2.76
#